data_3e17a9d94197d15007ebba8e7c283d15
#
_entry.id   3e17a9d94197d15007ebba8e7c283d15
#
_cell.length_a   1.000
_cell.length_b   1.000
_cell.length_c   1.000
_cell.angle_alpha   90.00
_cell.angle_beta   90.00
_cell.angle_gamma   90.00
#
_symmetry.space_group_name_H-M   'P 1'
#
loop_
_entity.id
_entity.type
_entity.pdbx_description
1 polymer ?
#
loop_
_entity_poly.entity_id
_entity_poly.type
_entity_poly.pdbx_seq_one_letter_code
_entity_poly.pdbx_strand_id
1 'polypeptide(L)'
;MAAFLCAKMEGCGIELDVHLLKDGNLAVMHDSSLLRITGADVNIEDLTTEELSNYHLLDTDQTIPAFSDVLQALGGKVPLIVELKCVRNNYAELCRATCQMLDGYAGSYCVESFDPRCVYWLRKNRPDIIRGQLTVNYFLSENAKLSWFMKFALTHQILNFLTQPDFVAYRYGERKTVSNLICKYLWRAQRVSWTLKNREEYDIAVQEGWIPIFENFQP
;
A
#
# COMPACT_ATOMS: atom_id res chain seq x y z
N MET A 1 2.07 -16.13 -2.63
CA MET A 1 2.67 -16.67 -1.39
C MET A 1 4.19 -16.80 -1.47
N ALA A 2 4.76 -17.35 -2.53
CA ALA A 2 6.21 -17.59 -2.65
C ALA A 2 7.07 -16.32 -2.44
N ALA A 3 6.69 -15.17 -3.01
CA ALA A 3 7.41 -13.90 -2.85
C ALA A 3 7.49 -13.45 -1.37
N PHE A 4 6.42 -13.61 -0.61
CA PHE A 4 6.38 -13.25 0.82
C PHE A 4 7.31 -14.13 1.65
N LEU A 5 7.35 -15.43 1.36
CA LEU A 5 8.26 -16.34 2.04
C LEU A 5 9.73 -16.05 1.68
N CYS A 6 10.02 -15.70 0.43
CA CYS A 6 11.34 -15.27 0.01
C CYS A 6 11.79 -14.01 0.77
N ALA A 7 10.96 -12.95 0.80
CA ALA A 7 11.26 -11.72 1.53
C ALA A 7 11.48 -11.99 3.05
N LYS A 8 10.66 -12.89 3.63
CA LYS A 8 10.83 -13.32 5.03
C LYS A 8 12.18 -14.00 5.26
N MET A 9 12.64 -14.87 4.35
CA MET A 9 13.93 -15.55 4.44
C MET A 9 15.12 -14.58 4.35
N GLU A 10 14.99 -13.56 3.52
CA GLU A 10 15.98 -12.49 3.35
C GLU A 10 15.94 -11.44 4.48
N GLY A 11 14.97 -11.51 5.39
CA GLY A 11 14.80 -10.54 6.48
C GLY A 11 14.33 -9.17 6.00
N CYS A 12 13.78 -9.07 4.81
CA CYS A 12 13.24 -7.82 4.27
C CYS A 12 11.87 -7.51 4.85
N GLY A 13 11.58 -6.21 5.08
CA GLY A 13 10.22 -5.74 5.27
C GLY A 13 9.41 -5.94 3.98
N ILE A 14 8.10 -6.08 4.12
CA ILE A 14 7.19 -6.36 3.00
C ILE A 14 6.18 -5.23 2.87
N GLU A 15 6.06 -4.69 1.67
CA GLU A 15 4.91 -3.87 1.27
C GLU A 15 3.95 -4.77 0.49
N LEU A 16 2.63 -4.61 0.75
CA LEU A 16 1.58 -5.37 0.08
C LEU A 16 0.26 -4.59 0.03
N ASP A 17 -0.55 -4.92 -0.97
CA ASP A 17 -1.83 -4.28 -1.26
C ASP A 17 -3.00 -5.16 -0.83
N VAL A 18 -3.99 -4.61 -0.13
CA VAL A 18 -5.18 -5.34 0.29
C VAL A 18 -6.46 -4.79 -0.32
N HIS A 19 -7.30 -5.70 -0.79
CA HIS A 19 -8.66 -5.44 -1.28
C HIS A 19 -9.70 -6.12 -0.40
N LEU A 20 -10.82 -5.41 -0.18
CA LEU A 20 -11.98 -5.97 0.51
C LEU A 20 -12.79 -6.84 -0.46
N LEU A 21 -12.95 -8.11 -0.11
CA LEU A 21 -13.73 -9.08 -0.86
C LEU A 21 -15.23 -8.94 -0.59
N LYS A 22 -16.04 -9.58 -1.42
CA LYS A 22 -17.51 -9.61 -1.33
C LYS A 22 -18.01 -10.21 -0.01
N ASP A 23 -17.27 -11.14 0.57
CA ASP A 23 -17.60 -11.80 1.84
C ASP A 23 -17.08 -11.06 3.09
N GLY A 24 -16.45 -9.88 2.90
CA GLY A 24 -15.90 -9.07 3.98
C GLY A 24 -14.49 -9.44 4.43
N ASN A 25 -13.88 -10.47 3.84
CA ASN A 25 -12.48 -10.83 4.03
C ASN A 25 -11.56 -9.97 3.15
N LEU A 26 -10.25 -10.17 3.27
CA LEU A 26 -9.24 -9.41 2.52
C LEU A 26 -8.38 -10.35 1.67
N ALA A 27 -8.11 -9.93 0.44
CA ALA A 27 -7.15 -10.57 -0.45
C ALA A 27 -5.96 -9.66 -0.72
N VAL A 28 -4.79 -10.25 -1.01
CA VAL A 28 -3.57 -9.51 -1.34
C VAL A 28 -3.38 -9.52 -2.86
N MET A 29 -3.53 -8.35 -3.47
CA MET A 29 -3.42 -8.14 -4.90
C MET A 29 -3.21 -6.66 -5.19
N HIS A 30 -2.40 -6.32 -6.20
CA HIS A 30 -2.20 -4.91 -6.58
C HIS A 30 -3.38 -4.35 -7.37
N ASP A 31 -3.83 -5.06 -8.41
CA ASP A 31 -4.88 -4.59 -9.31
C ASP A 31 -6.28 -5.02 -8.83
N SER A 32 -7.28 -4.15 -8.99
CA SER A 32 -8.68 -4.52 -8.82
C SER A 32 -9.12 -5.52 -9.90
N SER A 33 -8.76 -5.27 -11.17
CA SER A 33 -9.02 -6.21 -12.26
C SER A 33 -8.01 -7.34 -12.31
N LEU A 34 -8.48 -8.58 -12.38
CA LEU A 34 -7.63 -9.77 -12.48
C LEU A 34 -7.10 -10.02 -13.90
N LEU A 35 -7.58 -9.29 -14.91
CA LEU A 35 -7.31 -9.55 -16.32
C LEU A 35 -5.81 -9.63 -16.63
N ARG A 36 -5.00 -8.71 -16.11
CA ARG A 36 -3.56 -8.62 -16.39
C ARG A 36 -2.77 -9.81 -15.83
N ILE A 37 -3.20 -10.34 -14.70
CA ILE A 37 -2.41 -11.33 -13.95
C ILE A 37 -2.98 -12.75 -14.07
N THR A 38 -4.29 -12.89 -14.29
CA THR A 38 -4.93 -14.23 -14.37
C THR A 38 -5.61 -14.47 -15.71
N GLY A 39 -5.74 -13.46 -16.56
CA GLY A 39 -6.52 -13.54 -17.81
C GLY A 39 -8.03 -13.45 -17.63
N ALA A 40 -8.55 -13.42 -16.40
CA ALA A 40 -9.97 -13.35 -16.11
C ALA A 40 -10.49 -11.90 -16.06
N ASP A 41 -11.57 -11.63 -16.79
CA ASP A 41 -12.24 -10.30 -16.78
C ASP A 41 -13.21 -10.21 -15.59
N VAL A 42 -12.65 -10.12 -14.39
CA VAL A 42 -13.39 -10.02 -13.12
C VAL A 42 -12.60 -9.11 -12.17
N ASN A 43 -13.30 -8.41 -11.27
CA ASN A 43 -12.66 -7.64 -10.21
C ASN A 43 -12.56 -8.46 -8.93
N ILE A 44 -11.45 -8.31 -8.21
CA ILE A 44 -11.19 -9.05 -6.97
C ILE A 44 -12.24 -8.78 -5.88
N GLU A 45 -12.81 -7.57 -5.86
CA GLU A 45 -13.85 -7.18 -4.89
C GLU A 45 -15.20 -7.87 -5.13
N ASP A 46 -15.38 -8.53 -6.28
CA ASP A 46 -16.58 -9.29 -6.62
C ASP A 46 -16.46 -10.77 -6.23
N LEU A 47 -15.30 -11.19 -5.70
CA LEU A 47 -15.00 -12.55 -5.29
C LEU A 47 -15.17 -12.76 -3.78
N THR A 48 -15.36 -14.01 -3.41
CA THR A 48 -15.25 -14.50 -2.03
C THR A 48 -13.87 -15.13 -1.80
N THR A 49 -13.50 -15.33 -0.54
CA THR A 49 -12.24 -15.98 -0.17
C THR A 49 -12.09 -17.37 -0.80
N GLU A 50 -13.16 -18.15 -0.88
CA GLU A 50 -13.15 -19.50 -1.46
C GLU A 50 -12.82 -19.48 -2.95
N GLU A 51 -13.28 -18.44 -3.66
CA GLU A 51 -13.08 -18.30 -5.10
C GLU A 51 -11.66 -17.92 -5.48
N LEU A 52 -10.84 -17.37 -4.56
CA LEU A 52 -9.46 -16.94 -4.85
C LEU A 52 -8.58 -18.08 -5.39
N SER A 53 -8.82 -19.30 -4.94
CA SER A 53 -8.08 -20.50 -5.38
C SER A 53 -8.27 -20.86 -6.85
N ASN A 54 -9.31 -20.32 -7.50
CA ASN A 54 -9.60 -20.55 -8.91
C ASN A 54 -8.75 -19.69 -9.85
N TYR A 55 -8.03 -18.69 -9.31
CA TYR A 55 -7.29 -17.70 -10.10
C TYR A 55 -5.79 -17.85 -9.91
N HIS A 56 -5.14 -18.47 -10.90
CA HIS A 56 -3.71 -18.65 -10.92
C HIS A 56 -2.99 -17.37 -11.38
N LEU A 57 -1.86 -17.09 -10.75
CA LEU A 57 -1.05 -15.89 -11.03
C LEU A 57 -0.09 -16.16 -12.18
N LEU A 58 -0.33 -15.58 -13.35
CA LEU A 58 0.45 -15.82 -14.56
C LEU A 58 0.53 -17.34 -14.86
N ASP A 59 1.66 -17.79 -15.39
CA ASP A 59 1.91 -19.20 -15.71
C ASP A 59 2.50 -19.98 -14.51
N THR A 60 1.98 -19.76 -13.30
CA THR A 60 2.46 -20.41 -12.08
C THR A 60 1.35 -21.18 -11.35
N ASP A 61 1.73 -22.08 -10.45
CA ASP A 61 0.81 -22.77 -9.53
C ASP A 61 0.36 -21.89 -8.35
N GLN A 62 0.81 -20.63 -8.29
CA GLN A 62 0.44 -19.70 -7.23
C GLN A 62 -0.95 -19.12 -7.52
N THR A 63 -1.79 -19.04 -6.50
CA THR A 63 -3.11 -18.38 -6.56
C THR A 63 -3.09 -17.06 -5.78
N ILE A 64 -4.17 -16.29 -5.89
CA ILE A 64 -4.32 -15.06 -5.12
C ILE A 64 -4.43 -15.42 -3.63
N PRO A 65 -3.54 -14.92 -2.76
CA PRO A 65 -3.58 -15.27 -1.35
C PRO A 65 -4.62 -14.45 -0.59
N ALA A 66 -5.31 -15.08 0.36
CA ALA A 66 -6.03 -14.34 1.38
C ALA A 66 -5.03 -13.62 2.31
N PHE A 67 -5.40 -12.45 2.82
CA PHE A 67 -4.53 -11.68 3.70
C PHE A 67 -4.25 -12.41 5.02
N SER A 68 -5.24 -13.13 5.56
CA SER A 68 -5.08 -14.02 6.72
C SER A 68 -3.96 -15.04 6.54
N ASP A 69 -3.88 -15.65 5.35
CA ASP A 69 -2.88 -16.69 5.06
C ASP A 69 -1.48 -16.09 4.96
N VAL A 70 -1.38 -14.87 4.40
CA VAL A 70 -0.11 -14.13 4.37
C VAL A 70 0.35 -13.78 5.79
N LEU A 71 -0.53 -13.24 6.64
CA LEU A 71 -0.20 -12.92 8.03
C LEU A 71 0.24 -14.16 8.81
N GLN A 72 -0.47 -15.28 8.64
CA GLN A 72 -0.13 -16.55 9.26
C GLN A 72 1.25 -17.06 8.79
N ALA A 73 1.51 -17.05 7.49
CA ALA A 73 2.78 -17.51 6.92
C ALA A 73 3.98 -16.66 7.38
N LEU A 74 3.79 -15.36 7.53
CA LEU A 74 4.82 -14.44 8.02
C LEU A 74 5.04 -14.58 9.52
N GLY A 75 3.97 -14.82 10.30
CA GLY A 75 4.05 -15.12 11.74
C GLY A 75 4.73 -14.02 12.58
N GLY A 76 4.59 -12.76 12.19
CA GLY A 76 5.18 -11.62 12.89
C GLY A 76 6.70 -11.46 12.73
N LYS A 77 7.33 -12.18 11.80
CA LYS A 77 8.80 -12.20 11.66
C LYS A 77 9.39 -11.00 10.91
N VAL A 78 8.59 -10.32 10.09
CA VAL A 78 9.01 -9.17 9.28
C VAL A 78 8.04 -8.00 9.42
N PRO A 79 8.51 -6.75 9.32
CA PRO A 79 7.63 -5.59 9.32
C PRO A 79 6.82 -5.51 8.04
N LEU A 80 5.58 -4.99 8.15
CA LEU A 80 4.66 -4.84 7.04
C LEU A 80 4.31 -3.37 6.79
N ILE A 81 4.21 -3.00 5.52
CA ILE A 81 3.49 -1.83 5.02
C ILE A 81 2.27 -2.36 4.27
N VAL A 82 1.07 -2.01 4.72
CA VAL A 82 -0.18 -2.51 4.14
C VAL A 82 -0.89 -1.37 3.43
N GLU A 83 -0.93 -1.41 2.09
CA GLU A 83 -1.68 -0.46 1.29
C GLU A 83 -3.16 -0.84 1.23
N LEU A 84 -4.03 0.10 1.54
CA LEU A 84 -5.48 -0.03 1.42
C LEU A 84 -5.95 0.38 0.02
N LYS A 85 -6.38 -0.57 -0.80
CA LYS A 85 -6.96 -0.33 -2.14
C LYS A 85 -8.44 0.01 -2.03
N CYS A 86 -8.74 1.28 -1.79
CA CYS A 86 -10.11 1.75 -1.67
C CYS A 86 -10.78 1.83 -3.05
N VAL A 87 -11.84 1.07 -3.24
CA VAL A 87 -12.68 1.07 -4.44
C VAL A 87 -14.15 1.19 -4.07
N ARG A 88 -14.98 1.69 -4.99
CA ARG A 88 -16.45 1.77 -4.80
C ARG A 88 -16.87 2.41 -3.45
N ASN A 89 -16.06 3.32 -2.92
CA ASN A 89 -16.31 4.03 -1.65
C ASN A 89 -16.32 3.15 -0.38
N ASN A 90 -15.64 1.99 -0.41
CA ASN A 90 -15.59 1.02 0.69
C ASN A 90 -14.57 1.35 1.81
N TYR A 91 -14.03 2.57 1.84
CA TYR A 91 -12.90 2.95 2.72
C TYR A 91 -13.09 2.58 4.20
N ALA A 92 -14.29 2.76 4.75
CA ALA A 92 -14.53 2.51 6.17
C ALA A 92 -14.56 1.02 6.52
N GLU A 93 -15.14 0.20 5.63
CA GLU A 93 -15.21 -1.25 5.78
C GLU A 93 -13.84 -1.88 5.58
N LEU A 94 -13.12 -1.46 4.54
CA LEU A 94 -11.75 -1.87 4.27
C LEU A 94 -10.82 -1.55 5.44
N CYS A 95 -10.84 -0.32 5.95
CA CYS A 95 -10.04 0.06 7.12
C CYS A 95 -10.37 -0.80 8.34
N ARG A 96 -11.65 -1.05 8.63
CA ARG A 96 -12.09 -1.86 9.76
C ARG A 96 -11.61 -3.29 9.65
N ALA A 97 -11.84 -3.94 8.50
CA ALA A 97 -11.44 -5.32 8.25
C ALA A 97 -9.92 -5.48 8.36
N THR A 98 -9.15 -4.55 7.75
CA THR A 98 -7.68 -4.58 7.82
C THR A 98 -7.17 -4.43 9.26
N CYS A 99 -7.70 -3.46 10.01
CA CYS A 99 -7.30 -3.27 11.40
C CYS A 99 -7.60 -4.50 12.28
N GLN A 100 -8.79 -5.12 12.10
CA GLN A 100 -9.17 -6.33 12.84
C GLN A 100 -8.20 -7.51 12.57
N MET A 101 -7.77 -7.70 11.32
CA MET A 101 -6.80 -8.75 11.00
C MET A 101 -5.41 -8.43 11.56
N LEU A 102 -4.98 -7.16 11.48
CA LEU A 102 -3.67 -6.73 11.96
C LEU A 102 -3.56 -6.74 13.48
N ASP A 103 -4.67 -6.64 14.23
CA ASP A 103 -4.66 -6.77 15.70
C ASP A 103 -4.13 -8.14 16.17
N GLY A 104 -4.25 -9.18 15.32
CA GLY A 104 -3.68 -10.50 15.56
C GLY A 104 -2.24 -10.69 15.08
N TYR A 105 -1.64 -9.73 14.40
CA TYR A 105 -0.29 -9.84 13.87
C TYR A 105 0.76 -9.44 14.91
N ALA A 106 1.63 -10.36 15.28
CA ALA A 106 2.64 -10.12 16.33
C ALA A 106 3.84 -9.26 15.88
N GLY A 107 3.99 -8.98 14.58
CA GLY A 107 5.06 -8.16 14.01
C GLY A 107 4.71 -6.68 13.97
N SER A 108 5.72 -5.85 13.69
CA SER A 108 5.51 -4.43 13.43
C SER A 108 4.79 -4.21 12.10
N TYR A 109 3.89 -3.25 12.04
CA TYR A 109 3.22 -2.88 10.80
C TYR A 109 2.85 -1.40 10.76
N CYS A 110 2.63 -0.89 9.56
CA CYS A 110 1.97 0.37 9.32
C CYS A 110 0.99 0.20 8.14
N VAL A 111 0.09 1.18 8.00
CA VAL A 111 -0.97 1.13 6.99
C VAL A 111 -0.92 2.40 6.16
N GLU A 112 -1.06 2.27 4.84
CA GLU A 112 -1.06 3.43 3.94
C GLU A 112 -2.17 3.35 2.89
N SER A 113 -2.48 4.47 2.27
CA SER A 113 -3.42 4.53 1.16
C SER A 113 -3.22 5.77 0.29
N PHE A 114 -3.55 5.66 -1.00
CA PHE A 114 -3.77 6.80 -1.89
C PHE A 114 -5.03 7.59 -1.52
N ASP A 115 -6.03 6.92 -0.93
CA ASP A 115 -7.27 7.57 -0.55
C ASP A 115 -7.14 8.26 0.81
N PRO A 116 -7.17 9.61 0.88
CA PRO A 116 -7.04 10.33 2.13
C PRO A 116 -8.18 10.03 3.12
N ARG A 117 -9.31 9.48 2.68
CA ARG A 117 -10.41 9.07 3.56
C ARG A 117 -10.01 7.86 4.42
N CYS A 118 -9.22 6.93 3.87
CA CYS A 118 -8.65 5.82 4.64
C CYS A 118 -7.70 6.34 5.74
N VAL A 119 -6.79 7.24 5.38
CA VAL A 119 -5.82 7.83 6.32
C VAL A 119 -6.54 8.65 7.41
N TYR A 120 -7.58 9.41 7.03
CA TYR A 120 -8.39 10.14 7.99
C TYR A 120 -9.19 9.21 8.91
N TRP A 121 -9.75 8.12 8.37
CA TRP A 121 -10.46 7.11 9.16
C TRP A 121 -9.54 6.47 10.21
N LEU A 122 -8.32 6.06 9.81
CA LEU A 122 -7.29 5.53 10.72
C LEU A 122 -6.97 6.55 11.82
N ARG A 123 -6.71 7.80 11.45
CA ARG A 123 -6.47 8.87 12.43
C ARG A 123 -7.55 8.96 13.50
N LYS A 124 -8.82 8.79 13.13
CA LYS A 124 -9.97 8.96 14.03
C LYS A 124 -10.28 7.72 14.86
N ASN A 125 -10.13 6.54 14.27
CA ASN A 125 -10.61 5.30 14.87
C ASN A 125 -9.48 4.40 15.40
N ARG A 126 -8.27 4.54 14.85
CA ARG A 126 -7.08 3.76 15.22
C ARG A 126 -5.84 4.67 15.25
N PRO A 127 -5.80 5.65 16.18
CA PRO A 127 -4.66 6.56 16.32
C PRO A 127 -3.37 5.84 16.79
N ASP A 128 -3.47 4.63 17.28
CA ASP A 128 -2.39 3.72 17.66
C ASP A 128 -1.62 3.17 16.46
N ILE A 129 -2.23 3.11 15.27
CA ILE A 129 -1.62 2.58 14.05
C ILE A 129 -0.84 3.69 13.34
N ILE A 130 0.42 3.40 13.01
CA ILE A 130 1.24 4.24 12.14
C ILE A 130 0.61 4.26 10.74
N ARG A 131 0.27 5.45 10.25
CA ARG A 131 -0.46 5.63 8.99
C ARG A 131 0.29 6.51 8.00
N GLY A 132 0.25 6.13 6.74
CA GLY A 132 0.89 6.80 5.62
C GLY A 132 -0.08 7.36 4.60
N GLN A 133 0.32 8.47 3.98
CA GLN A 133 -0.33 8.98 2.78
C GLN A 133 0.53 8.62 1.56
N LEU A 134 0.00 7.74 0.70
CA LEU A 134 0.56 7.50 -0.62
C LEU A 134 0.16 8.61 -1.58
N THR A 135 1.09 9.04 -2.41
CA THR A 135 0.80 10.06 -3.42
C THR A 135 1.78 10.02 -4.60
N VAL A 136 1.36 10.65 -5.68
CA VAL A 136 2.10 10.84 -6.93
C VAL A 136 1.83 12.25 -7.44
N ASN A 137 2.51 12.63 -8.51
CA ASN A 137 2.09 13.80 -9.29
C ASN A 137 0.89 13.42 -10.17
N TYR A 138 -0.32 13.74 -9.71
CA TYR A 138 -1.56 13.41 -10.42
C TYR A 138 -1.74 14.14 -11.76
N PHE A 139 -0.95 15.18 -12.03
CA PHE A 139 -0.93 15.84 -13.35
C PHE A 139 -0.19 15.00 -14.41
N LEU A 140 0.74 14.14 -13.97
CA LEU A 140 1.48 13.21 -14.83
C LEU A 140 0.82 11.82 -14.90
N SER A 141 -0.22 11.57 -14.10
CA SER A 141 -0.93 10.28 -14.08
C SER A 141 -2.06 10.29 -15.11
N GLU A 142 -1.93 9.49 -16.16
CA GLU A 142 -2.93 9.39 -17.25
C GLU A 142 -4.26 8.80 -16.80
N ASN A 143 -4.25 7.95 -15.76
CA ASN A 143 -5.43 7.21 -15.29
C ASN A 143 -6.29 7.98 -14.27
N ALA A 144 -5.87 9.13 -13.80
CA ALA A 144 -6.60 9.87 -12.78
C ALA A 144 -7.73 10.71 -13.38
N LYS A 145 -8.95 10.17 -13.42
CA LYS A 145 -10.18 10.91 -13.76
C LYS A 145 -10.61 11.87 -12.63
N LEU A 146 -9.69 12.76 -12.21
CA LEU A 146 -9.91 13.72 -11.14
C LEU A 146 -10.07 15.13 -11.70
N SER A 147 -10.85 15.98 -11.01
CA SER A 147 -10.91 17.41 -11.33
C SER A 147 -9.53 18.06 -11.12
N TRP A 148 -9.27 19.16 -11.81
CA TRP A 148 -8.01 19.91 -11.65
C TRP A 148 -7.72 20.26 -10.19
N PHE A 149 -8.72 20.68 -9.45
CA PHE A 149 -8.57 21.03 -8.03
C PHE A 149 -8.18 19.82 -7.18
N MET A 150 -8.78 18.66 -7.42
CA MET A 150 -8.41 17.42 -6.72
C MET A 150 -6.99 16.96 -7.07
N LYS A 151 -6.61 17.03 -8.36
CA LYS A 151 -5.22 16.75 -8.78
C LYS A 151 -4.23 17.65 -8.04
N PHE A 152 -4.53 18.94 -7.96
CA PHE A 152 -3.71 19.90 -7.23
C PHE A 152 -3.62 19.57 -5.74
N ALA A 153 -4.76 19.34 -5.08
CA ALA A 153 -4.81 19.07 -3.65
C ALA A 153 -4.05 17.78 -3.27
N LEU A 154 -4.19 16.72 -4.07
CA LEU A 154 -3.54 15.43 -3.81
C LEU A 154 -2.03 15.47 -4.15
N THR A 155 -1.65 16.05 -5.30
CA THR A 155 -0.24 16.21 -5.68
C THR A 155 0.55 17.02 -4.65
N HIS A 156 -0.06 18.11 -4.14
CA HIS A 156 0.58 18.99 -3.16
C HIS A 156 0.28 18.60 -1.72
N GLN A 157 -0.39 17.47 -1.50
CA GLN A 157 -0.62 16.88 -0.18
C GLN A 157 -1.36 17.81 0.78
N ILE A 158 -2.24 18.69 0.26
CA ILE A 158 -2.97 19.68 1.07
C ILE A 158 -3.85 18.99 2.11
N LEU A 159 -4.41 17.83 1.77
CA LEU A 159 -5.25 17.06 2.69
C LEU A 159 -4.49 16.48 3.89
N ASN A 160 -3.15 16.49 3.88
CA ASN A 160 -2.35 16.04 5.02
C ASN A 160 -2.55 16.92 6.26
N PHE A 161 -3.03 18.14 6.10
CA PHE A 161 -3.48 18.96 7.22
C PHE A 161 -4.64 18.31 8.00
N LEU A 162 -5.53 17.61 7.29
CA LEU A 162 -6.66 16.89 7.90
C LEU A 162 -6.30 15.46 8.30
N THR A 163 -5.54 14.76 7.47
CA THR A 163 -5.22 13.34 7.68
C THR A 163 -4.09 13.13 8.68
N GLN A 164 -3.17 14.07 8.80
CA GLN A 164 -1.97 14.04 9.68
C GLN A 164 -1.28 12.67 9.63
N PRO A 165 -0.73 12.29 8.48
CA PRO A 165 -0.03 11.02 8.35
C PRO A 165 1.30 11.05 9.10
N ASP A 166 1.72 9.91 9.64
CA ASP A 166 3.02 9.74 10.31
C ASP A 166 4.15 9.63 9.27
N PHE A 167 3.82 9.16 8.07
CA PHE A 167 4.75 9.13 6.94
C PHE A 167 4.05 9.47 5.62
N VAL A 168 4.87 9.85 4.63
CA VAL A 168 4.41 10.12 3.26
C VAL A 168 5.20 9.26 2.29
N ALA A 169 4.49 8.44 1.51
CA ALA A 169 5.09 7.61 0.47
C ALA A 169 4.90 8.25 -0.91
N TYR A 170 6.03 8.58 -1.56
CA TYR A 170 6.04 9.31 -2.83
C TYR A 170 6.82 8.55 -3.91
N ARG A 171 6.31 8.60 -5.16
CA ARG A 171 6.99 7.98 -6.31
C ARG A 171 8.41 8.53 -6.47
N TYR A 172 9.41 7.65 -6.58
CA TYR A 172 10.83 8.00 -6.57
C TYR A 172 11.20 9.12 -7.56
N GLY A 173 10.83 8.98 -8.83
CA GLY A 173 11.15 9.97 -9.87
C GLY A 173 10.51 11.35 -9.67
N GLU A 174 9.46 11.44 -8.87
CA GLU A 174 8.65 12.65 -8.66
C GLU A 174 8.82 13.24 -7.25
N ARG A 175 9.68 12.66 -6.40
CA ARG A 175 9.76 12.94 -4.97
C ARG A 175 10.31 14.32 -4.58
N LYS A 176 11.01 15.01 -5.50
CA LYS A 176 11.64 16.32 -5.21
C LYS A 176 10.62 17.45 -5.34
N THR A 177 9.71 17.57 -4.37
CA THR A 177 8.66 18.59 -4.34
C THR A 177 8.74 19.44 -3.07
N VAL A 178 8.25 20.68 -3.14
CA VAL A 178 8.15 21.56 -1.97
C VAL A 178 7.22 20.99 -0.91
N SER A 179 6.13 20.31 -1.33
CA SER A 179 5.20 19.67 -0.40
C SER A 179 5.87 18.57 0.44
N ASN A 180 6.76 17.77 -0.15
CA ASN A 180 7.54 16.77 0.61
C ASN A 180 8.52 17.41 1.61
N LEU A 181 9.05 18.58 1.30
CA LEU A 181 9.86 19.36 2.26
C LEU A 181 9.01 19.88 3.41
N ILE A 182 7.81 20.38 3.13
CA ILE A 182 6.86 20.83 4.15
C ILE A 182 6.48 19.64 5.06
N CYS A 183 6.15 18.48 4.49
CA CYS A 183 5.84 17.28 5.27
C CYS A 183 7.01 16.88 6.19
N LYS A 184 8.24 16.92 5.69
CA LYS A 184 9.44 16.60 6.48
C LYS A 184 9.66 17.57 7.62
N TYR A 185 9.66 18.88 7.35
CA TYR A 185 10.14 19.88 8.30
C TYR A 185 9.03 20.44 9.20
N LEU A 186 7.81 20.59 8.68
CA LEU A 186 6.70 21.15 9.45
C LEU A 186 5.94 20.07 10.22
N TRP A 187 5.64 18.94 9.57
CA TRP A 187 4.87 17.86 10.19
C TRP A 187 5.73 16.70 10.70
N ARG A 188 7.06 16.75 10.44
CA ARG A 188 8.00 15.71 10.84
C ARG A 188 7.60 14.31 10.34
N ALA A 189 6.85 14.25 9.26
CA ALA A 189 6.47 12.98 8.63
C ALA A 189 7.71 12.27 8.08
N GLN A 190 7.82 10.96 8.35
CA GLN A 190 8.83 10.12 7.73
C GLN A 190 8.58 10.08 6.22
N ARG A 191 9.63 10.06 5.43
CA ARG A 191 9.52 9.96 3.97
C ARG A 191 9.82 8.55 3.51
N VAL A 192 8.93 7.98 2.69
CA VAL A 192 9.04 6.68 2.04
C VAL A 192 9.03 6.90 0.53
N SER A 193 9.87 6.20 -0.20
CA SER A 193 9.95 6.33 -1.67
C SER A 193 9.73 4.99 -2.36
N TRP A 194 8.89 4.98 -3.40
CA TRP A 194 8.51 3.79 -4.17
C TRP A 194 8.48 4.08 -5.68
N THR A 195 8.64 3.18 -6.57
CA THR A 195 9.28 1.88 -6.38
C THR A 195 10.66 1.97 -7.01
N LEU A 196 11.69 1.68 -6.25
CA LEU A 196 13.07 1.73 -6.70
C LEU A 196 13.41 0.45 -7.47
N LYS A 197 14.10 0.59 -8.59
CA LYS A 197 14.31 -0.49 -9.57
C LYS A 197 15.74 -1.03 -9.59
N ASN A 198 16.68 -0.35 -8.94
CA ASN A 198 18.09 -0.71 -8.95
C ASN A 198 18.82 -0.16 -7.72
N ARG A 199 20.05 -0.65 -7.53
CA ARG A 199 20.90 -0.32 -6.40
C ARG A 199 21.25 1.17 -6.32
N GLU A 200 21.48 1.82 -7.45
CA GLU A 200 21.84 3.25 -7.48
C GLU A 200 20.70 4.12 -6.93
N GLU A 201 19.46 3.89 -7.39
CA GLU A 201 18.27 4.59 -6.87
C GLU A 201 18.08 4.36 -5.37
N TYR A 202 18.31 3.12 -4.92
CA TYR A 202 18.24 2.74 -3.52
C TYR A 202 19.24 3.53 -2.67
N ASP A 203 20.52 3.52 -3.04
CA ASP A 203 21.57 4.21 -2.31
C ASP A 203 21.33 5.73 -2.25
N ILE A 204 20.87 6.33 -3.36
CA ILE A 204 20.49 7.75 -3.41
C ILE A 204 19.31 8.03 -2.46
N ALA A 205 18.27 7.20 -2.48
CA ALA A 205 17.11 7.41 -1.62
C ALA A 205 17.49 7.34 -0.14
N VAL A 206 18.31 6.36 0.25
CA VAL A 206 18.83 6.22 1.62
C VAL A 206 19.65 7.44 2.03
N GLN A 207 20.58 7.91 1.18
CA GLN A 207 21.39 9.10 1.44
C GLN A 207 20.54 10.36 1.60
N GLU A 208 19.43 10.49 0.86
CA GLU A 208 18.48 11.61 0.98
C GLU A 208 17.56 11.46 2.22
N GLY A 209 17.65 10.34 2.97
CA GLY A 209 16.87 10.06 4.18
C GLY A 209 15.44 9.60 3.88
N TRP A 210 15.24 8.87 2.78
CA TRP A 210 14.01 8.16 2.46
C TRP A 210 14.10 6.70 2.89
N ILE A 211 12.99 6.12 3.32
CA ILE A 211 12.85 4.65 3.45
C ILE A 211 12.48 4.12 2.05
N PRO A 212 13.30 3.23 1.46
CA PRO A 212 13.07 2.74 0.11
C PRO A 212 12.10 1.55 0.09
N ILE A 213 11.11 1.57 -0.80
CA ILE A 213 10.37 0.39 -1.27
C ILE A 213 10.94 0.03 -2.62
N PHE A 214 11.45 -1.19 -2.76
CA PHE A 214 12.19 -1.65 -3.94
C PHE A 214 11.66 -2.97 -4.48
N GLU A 215 11.93 -3.25 -5.76
CA GLU A 215 11.55 -4.50 -6.40
C GLU A 215 12.58 -4.95 -7.43
N ASN A 216 12.63 -6.27 -7.71
CA ASN A 216 13.45 -6.92 -8.75
C ASN A 216 14.97 -6.86 -8.55
N PHE A 217 15.47 -6.51 -7.36
CA PHE A 217 16.88 -6.60 -7.01
C PHE A 217 17.04 -6.78 -5.49
N GLN A 218 18.23 -7.20 -5.04
CA GLN A 218 18.62 -7.21 -3.63
C GLN A 218 19.48 -5.96 -3.33
N PRO A 219 19.13 -5.14 -2.31
CA PRO A 219 19.89 -3.95 -1.94
C PRO A 219 21.19 -4.26 -1.19
#